data_f3e7e26096031ac105faf650d765bc5f
#
_entry.id   f3e7e26096031ac105faf650d765bc5f
#
_cell.length_a   1.000
_cell.length_b   1.000
_cell.length_c   1.000
_cell.angle_alpha   90.00
_cell.angle_beta   90.00
_cell.angle_gamma   90.00
#
_symmetry.space_group_name_H-M   'P 1'
#
loop_
_entity.id
_entity.type
_entity.pdbx_description
1 polymer ?
#
loop_
_entity_poly.entity_id
_entity_poly.type
_entity_poly.pdbx_seq_one_letter_code
_entity_poly.pdbx_strand_id
1 'polypeptide(L)'
;DPLWSRGLGDVYKRQVFGDKTRIKILYVLHTCELCVCDIAQLLDMNQSAISHQLRVLKQAKLIKSRREGKSVFYSLDDSHVRMILSMGMEHAKEQIL
;
A
#
# COMPACT_ATOMS: atom_id res chain seq x y z
N ASP A 1 11.10 24.25 9.89
CA ASP A 1 10.42 23.06 9.39
C ASP A 1 9.87 22.27 10.56
N PRO A 2 8.54 22.22 10.67
CA PRO A 2 7.95 21.51 11.80
C PRO A 2 8.41 20.07 11.86
N LEU A 3 8.55 19.58 13.07
CA LEU A 3 8.99 18.21 13.29
C LEU A 3 8.10 17.20 12.58
N TRP A 4 6.78 17.45 12.58
CA TRP A 4 5.87 16.56 11.89
C TRP A 4 6.08 16.60 10.38
N SER A 5 6.39 17.76 9.83
CA SER A 5 6.61 17.92 8.41
C SER A 5 7.88 17.19 7.98
N ARG A 6 8.93 17.30 8.78
CA ARG A 6 10.18 16.62 8.49
C ARG A 6 10.15 15.17 8.95
N GLY A 7 9.73 14.94 10.19
CA GLY A 7 9.69 13.62 10.78
C GLY A 7 8.57 12.79 10.21
N LEU A 8 7.34 13.29 10.28
CA LEU A 8 6.19 12.53 9.79
C LEU A 8 6.17 12.45 8.27
N GLY A 9 6.56 13.51 7.59
CA GLY A 9 6.61 13.49 6.14
C GLY A 9 7.63 12.49 5.63
N ASP A 10 8.82 12.52 6.19
CA ASP A 10 9.87 11.59 5.79
C ASP A 10 9.56 10.16 6.24
N VAL A 11 9.07 9.99 7.46
CA VAL A 11 8.68 8.67 7.96
C VAL A 11 7.54 8.12 7.12
N TYR A 12 6.57 8.96 6.80
CA TYR A 12 5.44 8.56 5.96
C TYR A 12 5.93 8.10 4.59
N LYS A 13 6.81 8.86 3.96
CA LYS A 13 7.36 8.47 2.67
C LYS A 13 8.16 7.19 2.76
N ARG A 14 8.98 7.07 3.80
CA ARG A 14 9.77 5.85 4.00
C ARG A 14 8.88 4.65 4.25
N GLN A 15 7.84 4.83 5.08
CA GLN A 15 6.96 3.73 5.42
C GLN A 15 6.03 3.33 4.28
N VAL A 16 5.66 4.27 3.43
CA VAL A 16 4.73 3.99 2.34
C VAL A 16 5.46 3.76 1.02
N PHE A 17 6.37 4.65 0.66
CA PHE A 17 7.02 4.61 -0.65
C PHE A 17 8.44 4.08 -0.61
N GLY A 18 9.10 4.11 0.54
CA GLY A 18 10.44 3.55 0.70
C GLY A 18 10.44 2.07 1.04
N ASP A 19 9.34 1.54 1.51
CA ASP A 19 9.22 0.13 1.84
C ASP A 19 8.74 -0.61 0.59
N LYS A 20 9.59 -1.49 0.08
CA LYS A 20 9.29 -2.23 -1.15
C LYS A 20 8.01 -3.07 -1.04
N THR A 21 7.79 -3.65 0.13
CA THR A 21 6.61 -4.48 0.34
C THR A 21 5.34 -3.65 0.23
N ARG A 22 5.32 -2.47 0.83
CA ARG A 22 4.14 -1.60 0.77
C ARG A 22 3.86 -1.12 -0.64
N ILE A 23 4.91 -0.79 -1.38
CA ILE A 23 4.75 -0.39 -2.78
C ILE A 23 4.16 -1.53 -3.59
N LYS A 24 4.63 -2.75 -3.38
CA LYS A 24 4.10 -3.92 -4.06
C LYS A 24 2.63 -4.16 -3.72
N ILE A 25 2.26 -4.01 -2.46
CA ILE A 25 0.87 -4.16 -2.04
C ILE A 25 0.00 -3.12 -2.74
N LEU A 26 0.43 -1.87 -2.72
CA LEU A 26 -0.33 -0.81 -3.38
C LEU A 26 -0.45 -1.06 -4.88
N TYR A 27 0.60 -1.60 -5.48
CA TYR A 27 0.58 -1.91 -6.90
C TYR A 27 -0.48 -2.96 -7.24
N VAL A 28 -0.51 -4.07 -6.48
CA VAL A 28 -1.49 -5.11 -6.77
C VAL A 28 -2.91 -4.64 -6.47
N LEU A 29 -3.09 -3.77 -5.47
CA LEU A 29 -4.40 -3.19 -5.18
C LEU A 29 -4.82 -2.14 -6.18
N HIS A 30 -3.87 -1.57 -6.92
CA HIS A 30 -4.17 -0.64 -8.00
C HIS A 30 -4.91 -1.35 -9.14
N THR A 31 -4.59 -2.60 -9.36
CA THR A 31 -5.18 -3.36 -10.47
C THR A 31 -6.50 -4.02 -10.12
N CYS A 32 -6.65 -4.47 -8.87
CA CYS A 32 -7.88 -5.15 -8.46
C CYS A 32 -8.00 -5.18 -6.95
N GLU A 33 -9.21 -5.49 -6.50
CA GLU A 33 -9.51 -5.68 -5.09
C GLU A 33 -9.09 -7.08 -4.68
N LEU A 34 -8.40 -7.21 -3.54
CA LEU A 34 -7.83 -8.49 -3.10
C LEU A 34 -8.01 -8.70 -1.61
N CYS A 35 -8.09 -9.95 -1.19
CA CYS A 35 -8.06 -10.32 0.23
C CYS A 35 -6.61 -10.60 0.66
N VAL A 36 -6.42 -10.74 1.98
CA VAL A 36 -5.09 -10.98 2.55
C VAL A 36 -4.43 -12.21 1.95
N CYS A 37 -5.18 -13.30 1.81
CA CYS A 37 -4.64 -14.54 1.25
C CYS A 37 -4.07 -14.34 -0.15
N ASP A 38 -4.80 -13.63 -0.97
CA ASP A 38 -4.39 -13.40 -2.36
C ASP A 38 -3.14 -12.53 -2.41
N ILE A 39 -3.09 -11.49 -1.60
CA ILE A 39 -1.92 -10.62 -1.55
C ILE A 39 -0.70 -11.38 -1.06
N ALA A 40 -0.86 -12.17 0.00
CA ALA A 40 0.22 -12.96 0.56
C ALA A 40 0.79 -13.93 -0.47
N GLN A 41 -0.09 -14.57 -1.21
CA GLN A 41 0.31 -15.51 -2.24
C GLN A 41 1.02 -14.83 -3.40
N LEU A 42 0.50 -13.70 -3.84
CA LEU A 42 1.12 -12.95 -4.94
C LEU A 42 2.51 -12.44 -4.59
N LEU A 43 2.70 -12.03 -3.34
CA LEU A 43 3.98 -11.45 -2.91
C LEU A 43 4.90 -12.47 -2.24
N ASP A 44 4.45 -13.72 -2.14
CA ASP A 44 5.22 -14.80 -1.50
C ASP A 44 5.62 -14.42 -0.07
N MET A 45 4.64 -13.97 0.70
CA MET A 45 4.82 -13.56 2.09
C MET A 45 3.75 -14.21 2.95
N ASN A 46 4.02 -14.32 4.26
CA ASN A 46 3.02 -14.87 5.15
C ASN A 46 1.91 -13.86 5.43
N GLN A 47 0.75 -14.38 5.82
CA GLN A 47 -0.43 -13.54 6.01
C GLN A 47 -0.28 -12.55 7.16
N SER A 48 0.46 -12.92 8.21
CA SER A 48 0.69 -12.02 9.34
C SER A 48 1.44 -10.77 8.90
N ALA A 49 2.47 -10.94 8.09
CA ALA A 49 3.26 -9.81 7.60
C ALA A 49 2.41 -8.91 6.70
N ILE A 50 1.62 -9.52 5.82
CA ILE A 50 0.74 -8.75 4.94
C ILE A 50 -0.33 -8.01 5.76
N SER A 51 -0.94 -8.69 6.74
CA SER A 51 -1.95 -8.06 7.58
C SER A 51 -1.40 -6.84 8.30
N HIS A 52 -0.17 -6.94 8.80
CA HIS A 52 0.47 -5.81 9.47
C HIS A 52 0.65 -4.64 8.51
N GLN A 53 1.13 -4.90 7.30
CA GLN A 53 1.33 -3.87 6.30
C GLN A 53 0.00 -3.23 5.88
N LEU A 54 -1.03 -4.04 5.71
CA LEU A 54 -2.35 -3.54 5.36
C LEU A 54 -2.92 -2.63 6.45
N ARG A 55 -2.67 -2.97 7.71
CA ARG A 55 -3.11 -2.14 8.83
C ARG A 55 -2.45 -0.77 8.78
N VAL A 56 -1.16 -0.74 8.52
CA VAL A 56 -0.42 0.53 8.40
C VAL A 56 -0.97 1.36 7.24
N LEU A 57 -1.18 0.73 6.09
CA LEU A 57 -1.69 1.43 4.92
C LEU A 57 -3.11 1.94 5.13
N LYS A 58 -3.94 1.18 5.84
CA LYS A 58 -5.30 1.59 6.14
C LYS A 58 -5.32 2.77 7.11
N GLN A 59 -4.44 2.76 8.12
CA GLN A 59 -4.31 3.88 9.04
C GLN A 59 -3.84 5.14 8.33
N ALA A 60 -3.03 4.99 7.30
CA ALA A 60 -2.58 6.11 6.48
C ALA A 60 -3.64 6.56 5.46
N LYS A 61 -4.79 5.89 5.44
CA LYS A 61 -5.92 6.20 4.55
C LYS A 61 -5.58 6.04 3.07
N LEU A 62 -4.63 5.17 2.77
CA LEU A 62 -4.28 4.87 1.39
C LEU A 62 -5.07 3.72 0.83
N ILE A 63 -5.57 2.86 1.68
CA ILE A 63 -6.41 1.74 1.28
C ILE A 63 -7.68 1.71 2.13
N LYS A 64 -8.67 1.03 1.62
CA LYS A 64 -9.92 0.79 2.34
C LYS A 64 -10.23 -0.70 2.29
N SER A 65 -11.15 -1.13 3.13
CA SER A 65 -11.56 -2.52 3.16
C SER A 65 -13.08 -2.62 3.15
N ARG A 66 -13.57 -3.74 2.63
CA ARG A 66 -14.99 -4.08 2.73
C ARG A 66 -15.09 -5.54 3.09
N ARG A 67 -16.16 -5.88 3.78
CA ARG A 67 -16.40 -7.27 4.19
C ARG A 67 -17.47 -7.86 3.29
N GLU A 68 -17.25 -9.09 2.86
CA GLU A 68 -18.22 -9.87 2.12
C GLU A 68 -18.22 -11.26 2.71
N GLY A 69 -19.25 -11.58 3.50
CA GLY A 69 -19.30 -12.83 4.25
C GLY A 69 -18.18 -12.88 5.28
N LYS A 70 -17.34 -13.89 5.19
CA LYS A 70 -16.19 -14.08 6.08
C LYS A 70 -14.92 -13.46 5.53
N SER A 71 -14.96 -12.97 4.30
CA SER A 71 -13.80 -12.43 3.64
C SER A 71 -13.75 -10.91 3.73
N VAL A 72 -12.53 -10.38 3.84
CA VAL A 72 -12.29 -8.94 3.82
C VAL A 72 -11.45 -8.63 2.59
N PHE A 73 -11.93 -7.71 1.78
CA PHE A 73 -11.25 -7.30 0.56
C PHE A 73 -10.70 -5.90 0.71
N TYR A 74 -9.51 -5.69 0.17
CA TYR A 74 -8.81 -4.42 0.25
C TYR A 74 -8.69 -3.81 -1.14
N SER A 75 -8.76 -2.49 -1.20
CA SER A 75 -8.62 -1.73 -2.44
C SER A 75 -8.04 -0.36 -2.12
N LEU A 76 -7.60 0.36 -3.14
CA LEU A 76 -7.13 1.72 -2.94
C LEU A 76 -8.30 2.62 -2.54
N ASP A 77 -8.03 3.57 -1.65
CA ASP A 77 -9.08 4.37 -1.04
C ASP A 77 -9.78 5.26 -2.05
N ASP A 78 -9.04 5.97 -2.90
CA ASP A 78 -9.69 6.83 -3.89
C ASP A 78 -8.82 7.00 -5.13
N SER A 79 -9.41 7.65 -6.15
CA SER A 79 -8.73 7.86 -7.43
C SER A 79 -7.52 8.77 -7.30
N HIS A 80 -7.54 9.65 -6.31
CA HIS A 80 -6.43 10.56 -6.07
C HIS A 80 -5.18 9.77 -5.65
N VAL A 81 -5.38 8.79 -4.77
CA VAL A 81 -4.30 7.89 -4.36
C VAL A 81 -3.78 7.12 -5.55
N ARG A 82 -4.67 6.64 -6.41
CA ARG A 82 -4.28 5.92 -7.62
C ARG A 82 -3.42 6.77 -8.53
N MET A 83 -3.77 8.03 -8.68
CA MET A 83 -3.01 8.93 -9.54
C MET A 83 -1.61 9.17 -8.99
N ILE A 84 -1.51 9.45 -7.70
CA ILE A 84 -0.22 9.65 -7.04
C ILE A 84 0.64 8.41 -7.14
N LEU A 85 0.04 7.25 -6.91
CA LEU A 85 0.72 5.98 -6.94
C LEU A 85 1.24 5.67 -8.34
N SER A 86 0.43 5.95 -9.35
CA SER A 86 0.81 5.74 -10.74
C SER A 86 2.06 6.54 -11.09
N MET A 87 2.09 7.80 -10.69
CA MET A 87 3.26 8.66 -10.91
C MET A 87 4.48 8.16 -10.16
N GLY A 88 4.29 7.74 -8.92
CA GLY A 88 5.37 7.20 -8.11
C GLY A 88 5.93 5.91 -8.66
N MET A 89 5.09 5.06 -9.20
CA MET A 89 5.52 3.79 -9.77
C MET A 89 6.29 3.96 -11.07
N GLU A 90 5.88 4.89 -11.91
CA GLU A 90 6.61 5.19 -13.12
C GLU A 90 8.04 5.63 -12.78
N HIS A 91 8.15 6.49 -11.78
CA HIS A 91 9.45 6.96 -11.32
C HIS A 91 10.29 5.81 -10.77
N ALA A 92 9.66 4.93 -9.99
CA ALA A 92 10.33 3.77 -9.43
C ALA A 92 10.81 2.80 -10.51
N LYS A 93 10.01 2.61 -11.54
CA LYS A 93 10.40 1.76 -12.66
C LYS A 93 11.62 2.32 -13.38
N GLU A 94 11.66 3.61 -13.59
CA GLU A 94 12.81 4.25 -14.23
C GLU A 94 14.08 4.04 -13.43
N GLN A 95 13.97 4.03 -12.10
CA GLN A 95 15.13 3.83 -11.25
C GLN A 95 15.58 2.38 -11.15
N ILE A 96 14.63 1.45 -11.25
CA ILE A 96 14.92 0.02 -11.10
C ILE A 96 15.34 -0.59 -12.43
N LEU A 97 14.75 -0.13 -13.50
CA LEU A 97 15.05 -0.63 -14.83
C LEU A 97 16.15 0.18 -15.49
#